data_f1ee7f48898fa741f983cc2cdaec5929
#
_entry.id   f1ee7f48898fa741f983cc2cdaec5929
#
_cell.length_a   1.000
_cell.length_b   1.000
_cell.length_c   1.000
_cell.angle_alpha   90.00
_cell.angle_beta   90.00
_cell.angle_gamma   90.00
#
_symmetry.space_group_name_H-M   'P 1'
#
loop_
_entity.id
_entity.type
_entity.pdbx_description
1 polymer ?
#
loop_
_entity_poly.entity_id
_entity_poly.type
_entity_poly.pdbx_seq_one_letter_code
_entity_poly.pdbx_strand_id
1 'polypeptide(L)'
;QFFDLEYANFNNPNFNTNKQFAFLRKDSDSLFLIVTNFEDSDVNIGLNIPSHAFEYLGLSDGEFKEYTELLSGKKNKGILSSANQFEICVPKNEGVIVKFKL
;
A
#
# COMPACT_ATOMS: atom_id res chain seq x y z
N GLN A 1 -5.91 -12.79 -5.95
CA GLN A 1 -4.45 -12.87 -5.77
C GLN A 1 -4.02 -11.97 -4.63
N PHE A 2 -3.07 -12.43 -3.88
CA PHE A 2 -2.60 -11.81 -2.64
C PHE A 2 -1.08 -11.67 -2.71
N PHE A 3 -0.56 -10.52 -2.25
CA PHE A 3 0.89 -10.29 -2.17
C PHE A 3 1.22 -9.58 -0.86
N ASP A 4 2.01 -10.25 -0.02
CA ASP A 4 2.46 -9.73 1.27
C ASP A 4 3.59 -8.72 1.06
N LEU A 5 3.51 -7.56 1.70
CA LEU A 5 4.51 -6.51 1.59
C LEU A 5 5.49 -6.46 2.77
N GLU A 6 5.35 -7.32 3.76
CA GLU A 6 6.23 -7.33 4.94
C GLU A 6 7.69 -7.53 4.57
N TYR A 7 7.96 -8.52 3.73
CA TYR A 7 9.32 -8.87 3.34
C TYR A 7 10.03 -7.72 2.63
N ALA A 8 9.37 -7.04 1.72
CA ALA A 8 9.95 -5.94 0.96
C ALA A 8 10.21 -4.69 1.82
N ASN A 9 9.60 -4.62 3.00
CA ASN A 9 9.69 -3.46 3.89
C ASN A 9 10.40 -3.76 5.20
N PHE A 10 11.04 -4.91 5.31
CA PHE A 10 11.71 -5.35 6.54
C PHE A 10 12.74 -4.34 7.05
N ASN A 11 13.54 -3.77 6.14
CA ASN A 11 14.58 -2.79 6.49
C ASN A 11 14.18 -1.35 6.12
N ASN A 12 12.90 -1.10 5.90
CA ASN A 12 12.40 0.19 5.51
C ASN A 12 12.19 1.07 6.75
N PRO A 13 12.90 2.22 6.90
CA PRO A 13 12.76 3.07 8.08
C PRO A 13 11.38 3.74 8.16
N ASN A 14 10.62 3.75 7.07
CA ASN A 14 9.30 4.37 7.01
C ASN A 14 8.17 3.36 7.20
N PHE A 15 8.50 2.13 7.57
CA PHE A 15 7.52 1.07 7.84
C PHE A 15 8.06 0.14 8.93
N ASN A 16 7.34 0.07 10.03
CA ASN A 16 7.75 -0.75 11.18
C ASN A 16 7.04 -2.10 11.13
N THR A 17 7.75 -3.15 10.74
CA THR A 17 7.19 -4.50 10.60
C THR A 17 6.74 -5.12 11.91
N ASN A 18 7.15 -4.56 13.06
CA ASN A 18 6.68 -5.01 14.38
C ASN A 18 5.35 -4.37 14.77
N LYS A 19 4.97 -3.28 14.12
CA LYS A 19 3.80 -2.48 14.48
C LYS A 19 2.83 -2.26 13.33
N GLN A 20 3.27 -2.51 12.11
CA GLN A 20 2.46 -2.31 10.92
C GLN A 20 2.42 -3.57 10.06
N PHE A 21 1.34 -3.71 9.34
CA PHE A 21 1.14 -4.84 8.43
C PHE A 21 0.54 -4.32 7.13
N ALA A 22 1.05 -4.79 6.00
CA ALA A 22 0.57 -4.35 4.69
C ALA A 22 0.56 -5.48 3.68
N PHE A 23 -0.45 -5.49 2.84
CA PHE A 23 -0.51 -6.44 1.73
C PHE A 23 -1.34 -5.89 0.58
N LEU A 24 -1.14 -6.47 -0.59
CA LEU A 24 -1.90 -6.18 -1.81
C LEU A 24 -2.85 -7.33 -2.12
N ARG A 25 -4.02 -6.99 -2.61
CA ARG A 25 -4.98 -7.96 -3.11
C ARG A 25 -5.54 -7.47 -4.44
N LYS A 26 -5.51 -8.31 -5.45
CA LYS A 26 -6.03 -7.96 -6.77
C LYS A 26 -7.26 -8.79 -7.12
N ASP A 27 -8.30 -8.10 -7.54
CA ASP A 27 -9.44 -8.67 -8.27
C ASP A 27 -9.30 -8.33 -9.76
N SER A 28 -10.29 -8.70 -10.58
CA SER A 28 -10.23 -8.49 -12.02
C SER A 28 -10.05 -7.02 -12.41
N ASP A 29 -10.72 -6.10 -11.72
CA ASP A 29 -10.77 -4.68 -12.09
C ASP A 29 -10.14 -3.75 -11.08
N SER A 30 -9.67 -4.27 -9.96
CA SER A 30 -9.24 -3.43 -8.84
C SER A 30 -8.05 -4.01 -8.12
N LEU A 31 -7.22 -3.13 -7.60
CA LEU A 31 -6.13 -3.46 -6.70
C LEU A 31 -6.42 -2.82 -5.36
N PHE A 32 -6.33 -3.61 -4.29
CA PHE A 32 -6.48 -3.11 -2.92
C PHE A 32 -5.15 -3.16 -2.20
N LEU A 33 -4.80 -2.05 -1.56
CA LEU A 33 -3.70 -1.98 -0.62
C LEU A 33 -4.31 -1.87 0.77
N ILE A 34 -4.01 -2.82 1.63
CA ILE A 34 -4.49 -2.85 3.01
C ILE A 34 -3.29 -2.60 3.92
N VAL A 35 -3.38 -1.57 4.78
CA VAL A 35 -2.33 -1.23 5.72
C VAL A 35 -2.93 -1.09 7.11
N THR A 36 -2.34 -1.78 8.08
CA THR A 36 -2.77 -1.72 9.48
C THR A 36 -1.66 -1.12 10.32
N ASN A 37 -2.02 -0.24 11.25
CA ASN A 37 -1.09 0.41 12.17
C ASN A 37 -1.49 0.11 13.62
N PHE A 38 -0.62 -0.58 14.35
CA PHE A 38 -0.82 -0.92 15.75
C PHE A 38 -0.06 -0.01 16.72
N GLU A 39 0.47 1.10 16.22
CA GLU A 39 1.13 2.08 17.09
C GLU A 39 0.12 3.00 17.78
N ASP A 40 0.55 3.59 18.90
CA ASP A 40 -0.29 4.51 19.68
C ASP A 40 -0.33 5.92 19.10
N SER A 41 0.20 6.12 17.93
CA SER A 41 0.22 7.41 17.23
C SER A 41 -0.08 7.22 15.76
N ASP A 42 -0.61 8.27 15.15
CA ASP A 42 -0.76 8.33 13.70
C ASP A 42 0.63 8.29 13.05
N VAL A 43 0.79 7.55 11.97
CA VAL A 43 2.07 7.44 11.29
C VAL A 43 1.93 7.72 9.79
N ASN A 44 2.96 8.36 9.24
CA ASN A 44 3.12 8.47 7.80
C ASN A 44 3.98 7.29 7.35
N ILE A 45 3.40 6.40 6.59
CA ILE A 45 4.06 5.18 6.12
C ILE A 45 4.49 5.38 4.68
N GLY A 46 5.73 5.03 4.39
CA GLY A 46 6.24 4.93 3.03
C GLY A 46 6.47 3.46 2.71
N LEU A 47 5.70 2.91 1.79
CA LEU A 47 5.76 1.49 1.43
C LEU A 47 6.59 1.25 0.20
N ASN A 48 7.50 0.31 0.28
CA ASN A 48 8.16 -0.27 -0.89
C ASN A 48 7.23 -1.33 -1.47
N ILE A 49 6.95 -1.21 -2.76
CA ILE A 49 6.23 -2.22 -3.51
C ILE A 49 7.22 -2.79 -4.52
N PRO A 50 7.71 -4.00 -4.32
CA PRO A 50 8.80 -4.52 -5.15
C PRO A 50 8.34 -4.80 -6.58
N SER A 51 9.26 -4.75 -7.53
CA SER A 51 8.98 -5.06 -8.94
C SER A 51 8.35 -6.44 -9.10
N HIS A 52 8.73 -7.38 -8.24
CA HIS A 52 8.16 -8.73 -8.23
C HIS A 52 6.65 -8.73 -7.98
N ALA A 53 6.15 -7.80 -7.17
CA ALA A 53 4.70 -7.68 -6.93
C ALA A 53 3.96 -7.30 -8.21
N PHE A 54 4.53 -6.37 -8.99
CA PHE A 54 3.93 -5.96 -10.27
C PHE A 54 3.89 -7.13 -11.25
N GLU A 55 4.96 -7.90 -11.34
CA GLU A 55 5.01 -9.09 -12.19
C GLU A 55 3.99 -10.14 -11.74
N TYR A 56 3.98 -10.45 -10.46
CA TYR A 56 3.11 -11.48 -9.90
C TYR A 56 1.62 -11.14 -10.07
N LEU A 57 1.27 -9.87 -9.86
CA LEU A 57 -0.12 -9.41 -9.96
C LEU A 57 -0.52 -8.96 -11.37
N GLY A 58 0.42 -8.95 -12.31
CA GLY A 58 0.16 -8.51 -13.68
C GLY A 58 -0.15 -7.02 -13.76
N LEU A 59 0.58 -6.19 -13.01
CA LEU A 59 0.39 -4.75 -12.96
C LEU A 59 1.48 -4.03 -13.73
N SER A 60 1.14 -2.84 -14.25
CA SER A 60 2.12 -1.95 -14.87
C SER A 60 2.87 -1.17 -13.80
N ASP A 61 4.20 -1.27 -13.82
CA ASP A 61 5.07 -0.58 -12.87
C ASP A 61 5.32 0.85 -13.35
N GLY A 62 5.07 1.81 -12.46
CA GLY A 62 5.33 3.22 -12.75
C GLY A 62 4.17 3.96 -13.38
N GLU A 63 2.99 3.39 -13.43
CA GLU A 63 1.81 4.07 -13.96
C GLU A 63 1.18 5.01 -12.94
N PHE A 64 0.64 6.12 -13.45
CA PHE A 64 -0.17 7.06 -12.68
C PHE A 64 -1.55 6.44 -12.46
N LYS A 65 -1.97 6.33 -11.21
CA LYS A 65 -3.25 5.69 -10.85
C LYS A 65 -4.12 6.63 -10.03
N GLU A 66 -5.42 6.55 -10.28
CA GLU A 66 -6.40 7.10 -9.36
C GLU A 66 -6.68 6.08 -8.27
N TYR A 67 -6.81 6.55 -7.03
CA TYR A 67 -7.14 5.67 -5.92
C TYR A 67 -8.08 6.34 -4.94
N THR A 68 -8.80 5.50 -4.19
CA THR A 68 -9.76 5.94 -3.18
C THR A 68 -9.41 5.27 -1.86
N GLU A 69 -9.30 6.05 -0.79
CA GLU A 69 -9.26 5.52 0.56
C GLU A 69 -10.70 5.18 0.95
N LEU A 70 -11.00 3.91 1.18
CA LEU A 70 -12.40 3.44 1.27
C LEU A 70 -13.12 3.87 2.53
N LEU A 71 -12.40 4.06 3.66
CA LEU A 71 -13.04 4.44 4.92
C LEU A 71 -13.48 5.91 4.91
N SER A 72 -12.66 6.79 4.35
CA SER A 72 -12.97 8.22 4.27
C SER A 72 -13.67 8.62 2.98
N GLY A 73 -13.58 7.79 1.95
CA GLY A 73 -14.08 8.11 0.61
C GLY A 73 -13.19 9.09 -0.14
N LYS A 74 -12.04 9.46 0.40
CA LYS A 74 -11.12 10.40 -0.24
C LYS A 74 -10.51 9.81 -1.49
N LYS A 75 -10.54 10.60 -2.57
CA LYS A 75 -9.95 10.24 -3.86
C LYS A 75 -8.65 11.00 -4.06
N ASN A 76 -7.66 10.31 -4.62
CA ASN A 76 -6.35 10.86 -4.90
C ASN A 76 -5.78 10.27 -6.18
N LYS A 77 -4.63 10.81 -6.59
CA LYS A 77 -3.88 10.31 -7.73
C LYS A 77 -2.42 10.22 -7.36
N GLY A 78 -1.73 9.22 -7.86
CA GLY A 78 -0.30 9.06 -7.63
C GLY A 78 0.30 8.00 -8.50
N ILE A 79 1.63 7.93 -8.49
CA ILE A 79 2.36 6.92 -9.24
C ILE A 79 2.54 5.68 -8.36
N LEU A 80 2.10 4.54 -8.88
CA LEU A 80 2.32 3.24 -8.25
C LEU A 80 3.53 2.62 -8.93
N SER A 81 4.65 2.51 -8.19
CA SER A 81 5.93 2.18 -8.77
C SER A 81 6.83 1.43 -7.79
N SER A 82 7.68 0.55 -8.32
CA SER A 82 8.74 -0.08 -7.53
C SER A 82 9.92 0.87 -7.27
N ALA A 83 10.02 1.97 -8.01
CA ALA A 83 11.11 2.94 -7.85
C ALA A 83 10.87 3.96 -6.75
N ASN A 84 9.63 4.18 -6.35
CA ASN A 84 9.25 5.17 -5.33
C ASN A 84 8.32 4.54 -4.31
N GLN A 85 8.48 4.93 -3.05
CA GLN A 85 7.58 4.48 -2.00
C GLN A 85 6.19 5.05 -2.20
N PHE A 86 5.18 4.25 -1.89
CA PHE A 86 3.81 4.73 -1.80
C PHE A 86 3.59 5.26 -0.39
N GLU A 87 3.28 6.54 -0.27
CA GLU A 87 3.13 7.21 1.02
C GLU A 87 1.67 7.28 1.44
N ILE A 88 1.41 6.92 2.68
CA ILE A 88 0.06 6.94 3.24
C ILE A 88 0.10 7.23 4.73
N CYS A 89 -0.84 8.05 5.22
CA CYS A 89 -1.02 8.30 6.63
C CYS A 89 -2.04 7.31 7.20
N VAL A 90 -1.66 6.58 8.25
CA VAL A 90 -2.53 5.61 8.89
C VAL A 90 -2.72 6.01 10.35
N PRO A 91 -3.99 6.24 10.79
CA PRO A 91 -4.27 6.61 12.16
C PRO A 91 -3.84 5.52 13.16
N LYS A 92 -3.60 5.95 14.39
CA LYS A 92 -3.21 5.03 15.47
C LYS A 92 -4.26 3.94 15.67
N ASN A 93 -3.79 2.73 15.86
CA ASN A 93 -4.63 1.55 16.12
C ASN A 93 -5.74 1.32 15.09
N GLU A 94 -5.50 1.76 13.84
CA GLU A 94 -6.46 1.61 12.75
C GLU A 94 -5.81 1.02 11.51
N GLY A 95 -6.65 0.68 10.53
CA GLY A 95 -6.22 0.26 9.22
C GLY A 95 -6.82 1.16 8.15
N VAL A 96 -6.18 1.19 6.99
CA VAL A 96 -6.73 1.86 5.81
C VAL A 96 -6.78 0.86 4.67
N ILE A 97 -7.76 1.04 3.80
CA ILE A 97 -7.91 0.26 2.58
C ILE A 97 -7.91 1.24 1.43
N VAL A 98 -6.95 1.10 0.54
CA VAL A 98 -6.82 1.95 -0.64
C VAL A 98 -7.16 1.11 -1.86
N LYS A 99 -8.13 1.59 -2.63
CA LYS A 99 -8.55 0.93 -3.87
C LYS A 99 -8.00 1.68 -5.07
N PHE A 100 -7.18 1.01 -5.87
CA PHE A 100 -6.67 1.53 -7.13
C PHE A 100 -7.54 1.05 -8.27
N LYS A 101 -7.87 1.96 -9.16
CA LYS A 101 -8.59 1.63 -10.38
C LYS A 101 -7.58 1.14 -11.42
N LEU A 102 -7.80 -0.05 -11.93
CA LEU A 102 -6.93 -0.66 -12.94
C LEU A 102 -7.41 -0.41 -14.38
#